data_2272442adbe0fbe30fedf0b487b5a545
#
_entry.id   2272442adbe0fbe30fedf0b487b5a545
#
_cell.length_a   1.000
_cell.length_b   1.000
_cell.length_c   1.000
_cell.angle_alpha   90.00
_cell.angle_beta   90.00
_cell.angle_gamma   90.00
#
_symmetry.space_group_name_H-M   'P 1'
#
loop_
_entity.id
_entity.type
_entity.pdbx_description
1 polymer ?
#
loop_
_entity_poly.entity_id
_entity_poly.type
_entity_poly.pdbx_seq_one_letter_code
_entity_poly.pdbx_strand_id
1 'polypeptide(L)'
;GPIEGNESGATYTLKDIEDIEAIGNETALFAGRLLRRFIWRCGMLWDEGFDYPRYEFPKDASCCVHDWAAVAPAIDEKTITQSRMDVCRVDFSGGMSDGQLVIDRRGGGVPNAEVVYEMDEKRCKGLLLELLRNAPR
;
A
#
# COMPACT_ATOMS: atom_id res chain seq x y z
N GLY A 1 12.64 15.64 6.09
CA GLY A 1 12.91 15.13 4.76
C GLY A 1 11.89 14.10 4.37
N PRO A 2 11.54 13.91 3.09
CA PRO A 2 10.64 12.85 2.70
C PRO A 2 11.23 11.54 3.22
N ILE A 3 10.40 10.74 3.84
CA ILE A 3 10.73 9.35 4.14
C ILE A 3 10.84 8.70 2.77
N GLU A 4 12.05 8.57 2.26
CA GLU A 4 12.36 7.65 1.17
C GLU A 4 12.22 6.22 1.72
N GLY A 5 11.03 5.89 2.18
CA GLY A 5 10.62 4.53 2.37
C GLY A 5 10.36 3.97 0.99
N ASN A 6 11.10 2.98 0.62
CA ASN A 6 10.82 2.16 -0.55
C ASN A 6 9.49 1.44 -0.30
N GLU A 7 8.38 2.13 -0.56
CA GLU A 7 7.01 1.60 -0.43
C GLU A 7 6.69 0.66 -1.58
N SER A 8 7.71 -0.11 -1.97
CA SER A 8 7.63 -1.07 -3.05
C SER A 8 6.54 -2.09 -2.77
N GLY A 9 5.71 -2.32 -3.75
CA GLY A 9 4.60 -3.28 -3.70
C GLY A 9 3.24 -2.69 -3.33
N ALA A 10 3.18 -1.51 -2.74
CA ALA A 10 1.94 -0.86 -2.34
C ALA A 10 1.61 0.42 -3.11
N THR A 11 2.56 0.98 -3.86
CA THR A 11 2.39 2.22 -4.62
C THR A 11 1.80 1.95 -6.00
N TYR A 12 0.64 2.55 -6.28
CA TYR A 12 -0.08 2.43 -7.54
C TYR A 12 -0.14 3.79 -8.24
N THR A 13 0.30 3.81 -9.50
CA THR A 13 0.26 4.95 -10.41
C THR A 13 -1.03 4.95 -11.23
N LEU A 14 -1.30 6.04 -11.95
CA LEU A 14 -2.40 6.08 -12.92
C LEU A 14 -2.26 4.99 -13.99
N LYS A 15 -1.03 4.70 -14.42
CA LYS A 15 -0.77 3.62 -15.38
C LYS A 15 -1.14 2.25 -14.83
N ASP A 16 -0.81 1.98 -13.57
CA ASP A 16 -1.21 0.74 -12.91
C ASP A 16 -2.74 0.60 -12.85
N ILE A 17 -3.44 1.72 -12.59
CA ILE A 17 -4.91 1.74 -12.56
C ILE A 17 -5.49 1.48 -13.95
N GLU A 18 -4.91 2.06 -15.01
CA GLU A 18 -5.31 1.78 -16.38
C GLU A 18 -5.14 0.31 -16.75
N ASP A 19 -4.05 -0.33 -16.31
CA ASP A 19 -3.81 -1.76 -16.53
C ASP A 19 -4.86 -2.62 -15.80
N ILE A 20 -5.28 -2.22 -14.61
CA ILE A 20 -6.38 -2.86 -13.88
C ILE A 20 -7.70 -2.72 -14.65
N GLU A 21 -8.05 -1.51 -15.05
CA GLU A 21 -9.30 -1.21 -15.78
C GLU A 21 -9.36 -1.93 -17.14
N ALA A 22 -8.21 -2.12 -17.81
CA ALA A 22 -8.10 -2.82 -19.07
C ALA A 22 -8.52 -4.30 -18.98
N ILE A 23 -8.56 -4.90 -17.79
CA ILE A 23 -9.10 -6.25 -17.57
C ILE A 23 -10.59 -6.32 -17.97
N GLY A 24 -11.36 -5.25 -17.70
CA GLY A 24 -12.69 -5.04 -18.23
C GLY A 24 -13.83 -5.76 -17.52
N ASN A 25 -13.58 -6.60 -16.52
CA ASN A 25 -14.64 -7.19 -15.71
C ASN A 25 -15.12 -6.22 -14.61
N GLU A 26 -16.29 -6.49 -14.02
CA GLU A 26 -16.90 -5.60 -13.01
C GLU A 26 -16.00 -5.36 -11.81
N THR A 27 -15.33 -6.40 -11.32
CA THR A 27 -14.45 -6.31 -10.14
C THR A 27 -13.24 -5.42 -10.42
N ALA A 28 -12.60 -5.59 -11.58
CA ALA A 28 -11.46 -4.77 -11.98
C ALA A 28 -11.87 -3.29 -12.22
N LEU A 29 -13.01 -3.04 -12.85
CA LEU A 29 -13.53 -1.69 -13.04
C LEU A 29 -13.88 -1.02 -11.71
N PHE A 30 -14.43 -1.78 -10.77
CA PHE A 30 -14.69 -1.29 -9.41
C PHE A 30 -13.40 -0.96 -8.66
N ALA A 31 -12.40 -1.85 -8.73
CA ALA A 31 -11.08 -1.61 -8.14
C ALA A 31 -10.42 -0.34 -8.71
N GLY A 32 -10.49 -0.15 -10.03
CA GLY A 32 -9.98 1.05 -10.69
C GLY A 32 -10.67 2.33 -10.18
N ARG A 33 -11.98 2.33 -10.04
CA ARG A 33 -12.73 3.46 -9.48
C ARG A 33 -12.32 3.77 -8.04
N LEU A 34 -12.14 2.74 -7.21
CA LEU A 34 -11.69 2.92 -5.83
C LEU A 34 -10.30 3.55 -5.76
N LEU A 35 -9.35 3.04 -6.56
CA LEU A 35 -7.98 3.55 -6.59
C LEU A 35 -7.91 4.98 -7.12
N ARG A 36 -8.66 5.33 -8.16
CA ARG A 36 -8.76 6.72 -8.65
C ARG A 36 -9.31 7.65 -7.57
N ARG A 37 -10.35 7.23 -6.87
CA ARG A 37 -10.91 8.00 -5.76
C ARG A 37 -9.91 8.13 -4.61
N PHE A 38 -9.09 7.12 -4.39
CA PHE A 38 -8.07 7.16 -3.34
C PHE A 38 -6.93 8.12 -3.70
N ILE A 39 -6.45 8.12 -4.95
CA ILE A 39 -5.49 9.13 -5.44
C ILE A 39 -6.05 10.54 -5.27
N TRP A 40 -7.30 10.75 -5.66
CA TRP A 40 -7.98 12.03 -5.47
C TRP A 40 -8.00 12.45 -3.99
N ARG A 41 -8.38 11.55 -3.10
CA ARG A 41 -8.40 11.86 -1.67
C ARG A 41 -7.02 12.17 -1.10
N CYS A 42 -5.99 11.48 -1.54
CA CYS A 42 -4.61 11.80 -1.16
C CYS A 42 -4.21 13.19 -1.63
N GLY A 43 -4.56 13.57 -2.86
CA GLY A 43 -4.34 14.92 -3.40
C GLY A 43 -5.09 15.99 -2.60
N MET A 44 -6.34 15.73 -2.22
CA MET A 44 -7.17 16.67 -1.45
C MET A 44 -6.61 16.98 -0.07
N LEU A 45 -5.84 16.08 0.55
CA LEU A 45 -5.21 16.32 1.85
C LEU A 45 -4.06 17.33 1.79
N TRP A 46 -3.55 17.61 0.57
CA TRP A 46 -2.40 18.47 0.34
C TRP A 46 -2.75 19.77 -0.40
N ASP A 47 -3.97 19.88 -0.93
CA ASP A 47 -4.40 21.03 -1.74
C ASP A 47 -5.80 21.49 -1.31
N GLU A 48 -5.87 22.66 -0.65
CA GLU A 48 -7.11 23.29 -0.16
C GLU A 48 -7.91 23.96 -1.29
N GLY A 49 -8.01 23.50 -2.42
CA GLY A 49 -8.77 24.12 -3.52
C GLY A 49 -9.39 23.10 -4.45
N PHE A 50 -9.43 21.91 -3.99
CA PHE A 50 -9.66 20.73 -4.78
C PHE A 50 -11.14 20.48 -5.10
N ASP A 51 -11.51 20.56 -6.36
CA ASP A 51 -12.89 20.30 -6.85
C ASP A 51 -12.94 19.02 -7.71
N TYR A 52 -13.49 17.95 -7.14
CA TYR A 52 -13.88 16.77 -7.90
C TYR A 52 -15.29 16.98 -8.49
N PRO A 53 -15.54 16.77 -9.77
CA PRO A 53 -14.82 15.94 -10.74
C PRO A 53 -13.89 16.67 -11.72
N ARG A 54 -13.58 17.92 -11.49
CA ARG A 54 -12.78 18.75 -12.41
C ARG A 54 -11.27 18.59 -12.25
N TYR A 55 -10.86 17.74 -11.33
CA TYR A 55 -9.45 17.56 -11.04
C TYR A 55 -8.72 16.80 -12.14
N GLU A 56 -7.73 17.44 -12.71
CA GLU A 56 -6.78 16.79 -13.58
C GLU A 56 -5.64 16.21 -12.73
N PHE A 57 -5.56 14.88 -12.70
CA PHE A 57 -4.48 14.23 -11.98
C PHE A 57 -3.12 14.63 -12.54
N PRO A 58 -2.15 15.01 -11.69
CA PRO A 58 -0.77 15.13 -12.12
C PRO A 58 -0.30 13.82 -12.78
N LYS A 59 0.60 13.91 -13.77
CA LYS A 59 1.08 12.73 -14.51
C LYS A 59 1.76 11.69 -13.61
N ASP A 60 2.32 12.14 -12.50
CA ASP A 60 3.01 11.34 -11.48
C ASP A 60 2.11 11.01 -10.26
N ALA A 61 0.81 11.27 -10.37
CA ALA A 61 -0.12 10.96 -9.29
C ALA A 61 -0.10 9.46 -8.95
N SER A 62 -0.03 9.18 -7.67
CA SER A 62 0.00 7.82 -7.15
C SER A 62 -0.66 7.75 -5.77
N CYS A 63 -0.96 6.55 -5.34
CA CYS A 63 -1.41 6.28 -3.98
C CYS A 63 -0.70 5.05 -3.42
N CYS A 64 -0.57 5.00 -2.11
CA CYS A 64 -0.09 3.82 -1.41
C CYS A 64 -1.28 3.03 -0.87
N VAL A 65 -1.42 1.78 -1.31
CA VAL A 65 -2.48 0.86 -0.85
C VAL A 65 -1.92 -0.03 0.25
N HIS A 66 -1.87 0.51 1.46
CA HIS A 66 -1.26 -0.15 2.61
C HIS A 66 -1.89 -1.51 2.92
N ASP A 67 -3.20 -1.63 2.78
CA ASP A 67 -3.92 -2.88 3.02
C ASP A 67 -3.47 -4.00 2.06
N TRP A 68 -3.18 -3.66 0.80
CA TRP A 68 -2.65 -4.61 -0.16
C TRP A 68 -1.25 -5.10 0.24
N ALA A 69 -0.41 -4.21 0.79
CA ALA A 69 0.90 -4.60 1.30
C ALA A 69 0.83 -5.63 2.44
N ALA A 70 -0.27 -5.65 3.19
CA ALA A 70 -0.51 -6.66 4.22
C ALA A 70 -1.11 -7.96 3.65
N VAL A 71 -1.96 -7.85 2.64
CA VAL A 71 -2.70 -8.99 2.05
C VAL A 71 -1.84 -9.80 1.08
N ALA A 72 -1.03 -9.15 0.25
CA ALA A 72 -0.21 -9.82 -0.76
C ALA A 72 0.73 -10.89 -0.17
N PRO A 73 1.47 -10.64 0.91
CA PRO A 73 2.33 -11.66 1.53
C PRO A 73 1.55 -12.83 2.12
N ALA A 74 0.32 -12.59 2.58
CA ALA A 74 -0.54 -13.66 3.12
C ALA A 74 -1.03 -14.61 2.02
N ILE A 75 -1.13 -14.12 0.78
CA ILE A 75 -1.50 -14.93 -0.38
C ILE A 75 -0.26 -15.59 -0.99
N ASP A 76 0.82 -14.85 -1.13
CA ASP A 76 2.07 -15.29 -1.74
C ASP A 76 3.27 -14.74 -0.96
N GLU A 77 3.88 -15.58 -0.13
CA GLU A 77 5.04 -15.20 0.69
C GLU A 77 6.27 -14.76 -0.12
N LYS A 78 6.35 -15.16 -1.41
CA LYS A 78 7.42 -14.74 -2.32
C LYS A 78 7.35 -13.27 -2.70
N THR A 79 6.29 -12.55 -2.32
CA THR A 79 6.24 -11.10 -2.42
C THR A 79 7.18 -10.41 -1.43
N ILE A 80 7.59 -11.11 -0.36
CA ILE A 80 8.55 -10.61 0.62
C ILE A 80 9.96 -10.85 0.10
N THR A 81 10.77 -9.79 -0.01
CA THR A 81 12.18 -9.88 -0.40
C THR A 81 13.12 -9.65 0.77
N GLN A 82 12.70 -8.91 1.79
CA GLN A 82 13.44 -8.75 3.02
C GLN A 82 12.53 -8.72 4.23
N SER A 83 12.81 -9.58 5.19
CA SER A 83 12.15 -9.58 6.50
C SER A 83 13.13 -9.92 7.61
N ARG A 84 12.75 -9.63 8.84
CA ARG A 84 13.52 -9.94 10.02
C ARG A 84 12.62 -10.13 11.23
N MET A 85 13.01 -11.06 12.12
CA MET A 85 12.39 -11.18 13.43
C MET A 85 12.85 -10.03 14.33
N ASP A 86 11.94 -9.19 14.77
CA ASP A 86 12.19 -8.04 15.62
C ASP A 86 11.34 -8.05 16.90
N VAL A 87 11.80 -7.30 17.90
CA VAL A 87 11.03 -7.02 19.10
C VAL A 87 10.12 -5.83 18.82
N CYS A 88 8.83 -6.09 18.66
CA CYS A 88 7.84 -5.08 18.35
C CYS A 88 6.94 -4.80 19.56
N ARG A 89 6.66 -3.53 19.80
CA ARG A 89 5.73 -3.05 20.82
C ARG A 89 4.86 -1.93 20.28
N VAL A 90 3.62 -1.86 20.74
CA VAL A 90 2.76 -0.69 20.47
C VAL A 90 2.79 0.20 21.70
N ASP A 91 3.01 1.49 21.48
CA ASP A 91 2.86 2.48 22.56
C ASP A 91 1.37 2.73 22.80
N PHE A 92 0.94 2.58 24.03
CA PHE A 92 -0.42 2.86 24.51
C PHE A 92 -0.42 3.71 25.79
N SER A 93 0.58 4.57 25.92
CA SER A 93 0.75 5.43 27.08
C SER A 93 -0.21 6.62 27.14
N GLY A 94 -0.96 6.89 26.06
CA GLY A 94 -1.82 8.08 25.93
C GLY A 94 -1.04 9.37 25.61
N GLY A 95 0.26 9.26 25.30
CA GLY A 95 1.12 10.37 24.90
C GLY A 95 1.06 10.67 23.39
N MET A 96 2.00 11.49 22.93
CA MET A 96 2.09 11.86 21.49
C MET A 96 2.39 10.68 20.55
N SER A 97 2.95 9.59 21.07
CA SER A 97 3.27 8.36 20.33
C SER A 97 2.24 7.25 20.53
N ASP A 98 1.11 7.53 21.14
CA ASP A 98 0.06 6.56 21.38
C ASP A 98 -0.42 5.90 20.08
N GLY A 99 -0.44 4.56 20.05
CA GLY A 99 -0.74 3.76 18.87
C GLY A 99 0.45 3.53 17.93
N GLN A 100 1.63 4.10 18.18
CA GLN A 100 2.80 3.90 17.35
C GLN A 100 3.41 2.52 17.56
N LEU A 101 3.72 1.83 16.44
CA LEU A 101 4.52 0.62 16.48
C LEU A 101 6.00 0.99 16.66
N VAL A 102 6.61 0.44 17.69
CA VAL A 102 8.02 0.64 18.02
C VAL A 102 8.80 -0.66 17.80
N ILE A 103 9.87 -0.59 17.03
CA ILE A 103 10.82 -1.69 16.87
C ILE A 103 11.96 -1.44 17.85
N ASP A 104 12.06 -2.26 18.88
CA ASP A 104 13.08 -2.13 19.92
C ASP A 104 14.39 -2.82 19.50
N ARG A 105 15.37 -2.01 19.14
CA ARG A 105 16.70 -2.46 18.70
C ARG A 105 17.77 -2.33 19.77
N ARG A 106 17.42 -1.99 20.99
CA ARG A 106 18.37 -1.80 22.10
C ARG A 106 19.02 -3.10 22.59
N GLY A 107 18.43 -4.23 22.23
CA GLY A 107 18.87 -5.56 22.66
C GLY A 107 18.20 -5.99 23.98
N GLY A 108 18.23 -7.29 24.25
CA GLY A 108 17.69 -7.88 25.48
C GLY A 108 16.22 -8.30 25.44
N GLY A 109 15.49 -7.97 24.38
CA GLY A 109 14.13 -8.49 24.16
C GLY A 109 14.12 -9.79 23.33
N VAL A 110 13.06 -10.58 23.50
CA VAL A 110 12.80 -11.75 22.64
C VAL A 110 12.02 -11.30 21.41
N PRO A 111 12.49 -11.56 20.19
CA PRO A 111 11.75 -11.25 18.98
C PRO A 111 10.35 -11.87 18.99
N ASN A 112 9.34 -11.10 18.66
CA ASN A 112 7.95 -11.49 18.74
C ASN A 112 7.16 -11.27 17.44
N ALA A 113 7.75 -10.65 16.43
CA ALA A 113 7.13 -10.45 15.14
C ALA A 113 8.15 -10.48 14.00
N GLU A 114 7.74 -11.06 12.88
CA GLU A 114 8.47 -10.94 11.63
C GLU A 114 8.05 -9.62 10.94
N VAL A 115 9.00 -8.72 10.79
CA VAL A 115 8.78 -7.41 10.17
C VAL A 115 9.26 -7.46 8.72
N VAL A 116 8.38 -7.13 7.81
CA VAL A 116 8.69 -7.01 6.38
C VAL A 116 9.26 -5.63 6.10
N TYR A 117 10.46 -5.59 5.54
CA TYR A 117 11.16 -4.34 5.20
C TYR A 117 11.14 -4.03 3.71
N GLU A 118 11.12 -5.08 2.87
CA GLU A 118 11.06 -4.92 1.42
C GLU A 118 10.15 -5.96 0.79
N MET A 119 9.49 -5.55 -0.28
CA MET A 119 8.62 -6.38 -1.08
C MET A 119 8.96 -6.25 -2.57
N ASP A 120 8.71 -7.31 -3.32
CA ASP A 120 8.78 -7.30 -4.79
C ASP A 120 7.56 -6.58 -5.37
N GLU A 121 7.73 -5.32 -5.75
CA GLU A 121 6.66 -4.48 -6.31
C GLU A 121 6.01 -5.12 -7.55
N LYS A 122 6.83 -5.60 -8.47
CA LYS A 122 6.35 -6.22 -9.71
C LYS A 122 5.50 -7.47 -9.42
N ARG A 123 5.95 -8.28 -8.47
CA ARG A 123 5.21 -9.47 -8.06
C ARG A 123 3.90 -9.12 -7.36
N CYS A 124 3.91 -8.12 -6.48
CA CYS A 124 2.70 -7.65 -5.81
C CYS A 124 1.65 -7.12 -6.80
N LYS A 125 2.07 -6.31 -7.76
CA LYS A 125 1.19 -5.78 -8.82
C LYS A 125 0.69 -6.88 -9.75
N GLY A 126 1.57 -7.81 -10.15
CA GLY A 126 1.20 -8.96 -10.96
C GLY A 126 0.19 -9.88 -10.29
N LEU A 127 0.34 -10.11 -9.00
CA LEU A 127 -0.59 -10.90 -8.18
C LEU A 127 -1.98 -10.25 -8.15
N LEU A 128 -2.07 -8.94 -7.94
CA LEU A 128 -3.34 -8.24 -7.95
C LEU A 128 -4.04 -8.34 -9.32
N LEU A 129 -3.31 -8.13 -10.40
CA LEU A 129 -3.85 -8.26 -11.77
C LEU A 129 -4.37 -9.68 -12.03
N GLU A 130 -3.64 -10.71 -11.61
CA GLU A 130 -4.06 -12.10 -11.75
C GLU A 130 -5.35 -12.38 -10.98
N LEU A 131 -5.43 -11.96 -9.73
CA LEU A 131 -6.63 -12.13 -8.91
C LEU A 131 -7.85 -11.40 -9.51
N LEU A 132 -7.66 -10.20 -10.04
CA LEU A 132 -8.74 -9.45 -10.67
C LEU A 132 -9.18 -10.09 -12.00
N ARG A 133 -8.26 -10.63 -12.80
CA ARG A 133 -8.61 -11.38 -14.03
C ARG A 133 -9.44 -12.63 -13.75
N ASN A 134 -9.16 -13.30 -12.64
CA ASN A 134 -9.84 -14.53 -12.22
C ASN A 134 -11.04 -14.28 -11.32
N ALA A 135 -11.42 -13.02 -11.08
CA ALA A 135 -12.57 -12.69 -10.28
C ALA A 135 -13.86 -13.27 -10.88
N PRO A 136 -14.80 -13.77 -10.06
CA PRO A 136 -16.09 -14.27 -10.53
C PRO A 136 -16.83 -13.21 -11.34
N ARG A 137 -17.50 -13.65 -12.38
CA ARG A 137 -18.40 -12.80 -13.19
C ARG A 137 -19.73 -12.66 -12.50
#